data_e91ad465edb8f28f60b3d4dab17a5c93
#
_entry.id   e91ad465edb8f28f60b3d4dab17a5c93
#
_cell.length_a   1.000
_cell.length_b   1.000
_cell.length_c   1.000
_cell.angle_alpha   90.00
_cell.angle_beta   90.00
_cell.angle_gamma   90.00
#
_symmetry.space_group_name_H-M   'P 1'
#
loop_
_entity.id
_entity.type
_entity.pdbx_description
1 polymer ?
#
loop_
_entity_poly.entity_id
_entity_poly.type
_entity_poly.pdbx_seq_one_letter_code
_entity_poly.pdbx_strand_id
1 'polypeptide(L)'
;ENYLGYYPNPYDYGYIVEIENSATTEPDFSKHFAMGRFSHENAQVMPDERTVYLSDDGYDTVLFKFVADTAGDLSSGTLYAARVAQDDSSDSAITGFDVEWMEMASSSNSDIQNWIDEYDGITTEDFIAGQNSYITDEDIRDWAEGRLNDDLNGDGTIGYAADDRVAFLESRKAAAALGASDEWNKM
;
A
#
# COMPACT_ATOMS: atom_id res chain seq x y z
N GLU A 1 8.89 21.52 -6.06
CA GLU A 1 9.05 22.75 -5.28
C GLU A 1 8.97 24.01 -6.14
N ASN A 2 9.71 24.09 -7.25
CA ASN A 2 9.74 25.27 -8.13
C ASN A 2 8.39 25.74 -8.67
N TYR A 3 7.39 24.85 -8.76
CA TYR A 3 6.06 25.16 -9.27
C TYR A 3 4.99 25.26 -8.19
N LEU A 4 5.15 24.53 -7.09
CA LEU A 4 4.18 24.46 -6.00
C LEU A 4 4.49 25.43 -4.87
N GLY A 5 5.74 25.92 -4.76
CA GLY A 5 6.20 26.76 -3.68
C GLY A 5 6.40 26.04 -2.33
N TYR A 6 6.22 24.73 -2.33
CA TYR A 6 6.47 23.83 -1.20
C TYR A 6 6.93 22.46 -1.69
N TYR A 7 7.52 21.64 -0.83
CA TYR A 7 7.85 20.26 -1.12
C TYR A 7 6.63 19.38 -0.80
N PRO A 8 6.04 18.69 -1.79
CA PRO A 8 4.84 17.91 -1.54
C PRO A 8 5.17 16.66 -0.73
N ASN A 9 4.25 16.26 0.16
CA ASN A 9 4.32 14.98 0.84
C ASN A 9 4.11 13.85 -0.19
N PRO A 10 5.10 12.94 -0.40
CA PRO A 10 4.95 11.85 -1.37
C PRO A 10 3.85 10.86 -1.00
N TYR A 11 3.52 10.76 0.28
CA TYR A 11 2.45 9.87 0.76
C TYR A 11 1.04 10.38 0.45
N ASP A 12 0.88 11.58 -0.06
CA ASP A 12 -0.40 12.07 -0.61
C ASP A 12 -0.80 11.40 -1.94
N TYR A 13 0.11 10.69 -2.59
CA TYR A 13 -0.07 10.20 -3.96
C TYR A 13 0.05 8.68 -4.06
N GLY A 14 -0.52 8.11 -5.13
CA GLY A 14 -0.41 6.68 -5.43
C GLY A 14 -1.57 5.85 -4.88
N TYR A 15 -2.78 6.40 -4.89
CA TYR A 15 -4.00 5.74 -4.43
C TYR A 15 -5.09 5.75 -5.48
N ILE A 16 -6.05 4.84 -5.33
CA ILE A 16 -7.28 4.83 -6.11
C ILE A 16 -8.14 6.05 -5.73
N VAL A 17 -8.70 6.70 -6.73
CA VAL A 17 -9.68 7.79 -6.56
C VAL A 17 -11.01 7.34 -7.15
N GLU A 18 -12.04 7.35 -6.34
CA GLU A 18 -13.42 7.15 -6.75
C GLU A 18 -14.06 8.49 -7.08
N ILE A 19 -14.84 8.53 -8.15
CA ILE A 19 -15.59 9.70 -8.58
C ILE A 19 -17.06 9.32 -8.65
N GLU A 20 -17.85 9.81 -7.71
CA GLU A 20 -19.29 9.65 -7.71
C GLU A 20 -19.99 10.83 -8.37
N ASN A 21 -21.21 10.63 -8.79
CA ASN A 21 -22.01 11.69 -9.44
C ASN A 21 -21.29 12.38 -10.61
N SER A 22 -20.46 11.67 -11.36
CA SER A 22 -19.59 12.20 -12.40
C SER A 22 -20.33 12.93 -13.55
N ALA A 23 -21.64 12.70 -13.71
CA ALA A 23 -22.49 13.37 -14.69
C ALA A 23 -23.09 14.70 -14.20
N THR A 24 -22.81 15.10 -12.98
CA THR A 24 -23.30 16.35 -12.38
C THR A 24 -22.28 17.48 -12.52
N THR A 25 -22.67 18.70 -12.16
CA THR A 25 -21.74 19.85 -12.12
C THR A 25 -20.85 19.87 -10.88
N GLU A 26 -21.15 19.04 -9.90
CA GLU A 26 -20.45 18.92 -8.62
C GLU A 26 -20.26 17.44 -8.31
N PRO A 27 -19.27 16.77 -8.94
CA PRO A 27 -18.92 15.38 -8.61
C PRO A 27 -18.26 15.30 -7.23
N ASP A 28 -18.50 14.19 -6.56
CA ASP A 28 -17.84 13.87 -5.30
C ASP A 28 -16.56 13.06 -5.60
N PHE A 29 -15.52 13.29 -4.80
CA PHE A 29 -14.24 12.60 -4.94
C PHE A 29 -13.84 11.94 -3.62
N SER A 30 -13.51 10.66 -3.67
CA SER A 30 -12.98 9.93 -2.53
C SER A 30 -11.64 9.28 -2.87
N LYS A 31 -10.64 9.49 -2.05
CA LYS A 31 -9.34 8.82 -2.15
C LYS A 31 -9.33 7.63 -1.19
N HIS A 32 -9.06 6.44 -1.71
CA HIS A 32 -9.11 5.19 -0.95
C HIS A 32 -7.71 4.79 -0.48
N PHE A 33 -7.27 5.35 0.64
CA PHE A 33 -5.97 5.05 1.25
C PHE A 33 -5.88 3.60 1.73
N ALA A 34 -7.00 3.04 2.21
CA ALA A 34 -7.07 1.66 2.72
C ALA A 34 -6.79 0.59 1.65
N MET A 35 -6.81 0.96 0.37
CA MET A 35 -6.40 0.08 -0.73
C MET A 35 -4.89 0.02 -0.95
N GLY A 36 -4.10 0.73 -0.13
CA GLY A 36 -2.63 0.75 -0.22
C GLY A 36 -2.10 1.74 -1.26
N ARG A 37 -0.81 2.07 -1.12
CA ARG A 37 -0.08 3.01 -1.96
C ARG A 37 0.89 2.28 -2.88
N PHE A 38 0.63 2.33 -4.18
CA PHE A 38 1.49 1.79 -5.24
C PHE A 38 1.10 2.37 -6.61
N SER A 39 1.71 1.90 -7.70
CA SER A 39 1.37 2.35 -9.06
C SER A 39 0.15 1.58 -9.57
N HIS A 40 -1.03 1.95 -9.12
CA HIS A 40 -2.26 1.28 -9.55
C HIS A 40 -2.46 1.32 -11.07
N GLU A 41 -2.59 0.16 -11.70
CA GLU A 41 -2.98 0.02 -13.10
C GLU A 41 -4.48 -0.16 -13.24
N ASN A 42 -5.08 -1.04 -12.40
CA ASN A 42 -6.50 -1.32 -12.43
C ASN A 42 -7.02 -1.64 -11.02
N ALA A 43 -8.30 -1.36 -10.82
CA ALA A 43 -9.07 -1.73 -9.63
C ALA A 43 -10.40 -2.35 -10.07
N GLN A 44 -10.64 -3.62 -9.73
CA GLN A 44 -11.86 -4.34 -10.07
C GLN A 44 -12.67 -4.64 -8.81
N VAL A 45 -13.76 -3.89 -8.62
CA VAL A 45 -14.74 -4.17 -7.56
C VAL A 45 -15.56 -5.38 -7.95
N MET A 46 -15.69 -6.33 -7.04
CA MET A 46 -16.44 -7.56 -7.24
C MET A 46 -17.93 -7.38 -6.91
N PRO A 47 -18.82 -8.31 -7.38
CA PRO A 47 -20.27 -8.22 -7.15
C PRO A 47 -20.72 -8.28 -5.68
N ASP A 48 -19.84 -8.64 -4.75
CA ASP A 48 -20.09 -8.58 -3.31
C ASP A 48 -19.98 -7.16 -2.73
N GLU A 49 -19.57 -6.19 -3.58
CA GLU A 49 -19.37 -4.78 -3.24
C GLU A 49 -18.37 -4.55 -2.08
N ARG A 50 -17.52 -5.54 -1.81
CA ARG A 50 -16.52 -5.55 -0.74
C ARG A 50 -15.13 -5.85 -1.24
N THR A 51 -15.02 -6.85 -2.11
CA THR A 51 -13.74 -7.32 -2.62
C THR A 51 -13.30 -6.50 -3.82
N VAL A 52 -12.08 -5.97 -3.75
CA VAL A 52 -11.45 -5.25 -4.85
C VAL A 52 -10.13 -5.93 -5.18
N TYR A 53 -9.95 -6.36 -6.43
CA TYR A 53 -8.65 -6.80 -6.93
C TYR A 53 -7.92 -5.62 -7.56
N LEU A 54 -6.64 -5.49 -7.24
CA LEU A 54 -5.82 -4.34 -7.58
C LEU A 54 -4.55 -4.83 -8.27
N SER A 55 -4.30 -4.36 -9.47
CA SER A 55 -3.05 -4.62 -10.19
C SER A 55 -2.11 -3.44 -10.11
N ASP A 56 -0.82 -3.73 -10.17
CA ASP A 56 0.28 -2.81 -9.99
C ASP A 56 1.09 -2.67 -11.29
N ASP A 57 1.54 -1.46 -11.63
CA ASP A 57 2.32 -1.17 -12.84
C ASP A 57 3.80 -0.93 -12.52
N GLY A 58 4.68 -1.54 -13.28
CA GLY A 58 6.13 -1.36 -13.18
C GLY A 58 6.90 -2.68 -13.18
N TYR A 59 8.08 -2.63 -12.58
CA TYR A 59 8.90 -3.80 -12.28
C TYR A 59 8.69 -4.20 -10.83
N ASP A 60 8.89 -5.49 -10.54
CA ASP A 60 8.75 -6.04 -9.18
C ASP A 60 7.36 -5.70 -8.58
N THR A 61 6.31 -6.00 -9.37
CA THR A 61 4.92 -5.66 -9.05
C THR A 61 4.26 -6.76 -8.22
N VAL A 62 3.22 -6.39 -7.48
CA VAL A 62 2.46 -7.29 -6.59
C VAL A 62 0.98 -7.24 -6.93
N LEU A 63 0.32 -8.39 -6.94
CA LEU A 63 -1.13 -8.45 -7.02
C LEU A 63 -1.72 -8.25 -5.62
N PHE A 64 -2.60 -7.26 -5.48
CA PHE A 64 -3.26 -6.97 -4.21
C PHE A 64 -4.75 -7.31 -4.25
N LYS A 65 -5.29 -7.53 -3.08
CA LYS A 65 -6.72 -7.64 -2.83
C LYS A 65 -7.08 -6.81 -1.60
N PHE A 66 -8.11 -5.99 -1.73
CA PHE A 66 -8.73 -5.30 -0.61
C PHE A 66 -10.10 -5.92 -0.31
N VAL A 67 -10.45 -6.03 0.96
CA VAL A 67 -11.78 -6.47 1.40
C VAL A 67 -12.35 -5.45 2.37
N ALA A 68 -13.37 -4.73 1.92
CA ALA A 68 -14.05 -3.71 2.72
C ALA A 68 -14.79 -4.32 3.94
N ASP A 69 -14.83 -3.58 5.03
CA ASP A 69 -15.57 -3.96 6.24
C ASP A 69 -17.08 -4.00 6.00
N THR A 70 -17.56 -3.09 5.15
CA THR A 70 -18.98 -2.96 4.81
C THR A 70 -19.16 -2.95 3.29
N ALA A 71 -20.14 -3.70 2.79
CA ALA A 71 -20.45 -3.69 1.36
C ALA A 71 -20.89 -2.29 0.90
N GLY A 72 -20.34 -1.82 -0.22
CA GLY A 72 -20.60 -0.51 -0.78
C GLY A 72 -19.89 0.65 -0.07
N ASP A 73 -19.04 0.37 0.92
CA ASP A 73 -18.22 1.37 1.61
C ASP A 73 -16.75 0.94 1.58
N LEU A 74 -15.95 1.56 0.73
CA LEU A 74 -14.53 1.25 0.53
C LEU A 74 -13.60 2.08 1.43
N SER A 75 -14.13 2.77 2.42
CA SER A 75 -13.37 3.65 3.31
C SER A 75 -12.57 2.92 4.39
N SER A 76 -12.89 1.68 4.68
CA SER A 76 -12.19 0.84 5.66
C SER A 76 -12.19 -0.62 5.26
N GLY A 77 -11.16 -1.35 5.65
CA GLY A 77 -11.04 -2.78 5.35
C GLY A 77 -9.63 -3.30 5.50
N THR A 78 -9.42 -4.50 4.96
CA THR A 78 -8.17 -5.25 5.06
C THR A 78 -7.50 -5.36 3.70
N LEU A 79 -6.21 -5.03 3.66
CA LEU A 79 -5.35 -5.19 2.49
C LEU A 79 -4.61 -6.52 2.54
N TYR A 80 -4.58 -7.22 1.41
CA TYR A 80 -3.89 -8.49 1.22
C TYR A 80 -2.95 -8.42 0.03
N ALA A 81 -1.85 -9.16 0.09
CA ALA A 81 -0.92 -9.39 -1.02
C ALA A 81 -0.95 -10.86 -1.45
N ALA A 82 -0.77 -11.12 -2.74
CA ALA A 82 -0.77 -12.47 -3.27
C ALA A 82 0.63 -13.13 -3.15
N ARG A 83 0.66 -14.35 -2.61
CA ARG A 83 1.76 -15.29 -2.84
C ARG A 83 1.28 -16.33 -3.83
N VAL A 84 2.01 -16.51 -4.92
CA VAL A 84 1.60 -17.34 -6.05
C VAL A 84 2.58 -18.47 -6.26
N ALA A 85 2.06 -19.70 -6.36
CA ALA A 85 2.82 -20.86 -6.80
C ALA A 85 2.26 -21.35 -8.14
N GLN A 86 3.13 -21.45 -9.13
CA GLN A 86 2.76 -21.97 -10.45
C GLN A 86 2.69 -23.49 -10.41
N ASP A 87 1.67 -24.05 -11.03
CA ASP A 87 1.54 -25.49 -11.21
C ASP A 87 2.73 -26.04 -12.03
N ASP A 88 3.22 -27.19 -11.61
CA ASP A 88 4.25 -27.94 -12.38
C ASP A 88 3.60 -28.62 -13.59
N SER A 89 3.35 -27.84 -14.64
CA SER A 89 2.78 -28.31 -15.90
C SER A 89 3.76 -28.17 -17.04
N SER A 90 3.95 -29.23 -17.82
CA SER A 90 4.72 -29.19 -19.07
C SER A 90 3.97 -28.54 -20.24
N ASP A 91 2.67 -28.28 -20.08
CA ASP A 91 1.81 -27.64 -21.09
C ASP A 91 1.40 -26.25 -20.59
N SER A 92 2.00 -25.23 -21.19
CA SER A 92 1.71 -23.82 -20.84
C SER A 92 0.25 -23.39 -21.08
N ALA A 93 -0.50 -24.16 -21.89
CA ALA A 93 -1.93 -23.85 -22.13
C ALA A 93 -2.85 -24.22 -20.95
N ILE A 94 -2.37 -25.07 -20.04
CA ILE A 94 -3.11 -25.55 -18.88
C ILE A 94 -2.40 -25.27 -17.56
N THR A 95 -1.33 -24.46 -17.58
CA THR A 95 -0.66 -24.03 -16.37
C THR A 95 -1.59 -23.17 -15.53
N GLY A 96 -1.84 -23.59 -14.31
CA GLY A 96 -2.57 -22.84 -13.31
C GLY A 96 -1.67 -22.22 -12.25
N PHE A 97 -2.29 -21.55 -11.31
CA PHE A 97 -1.61 -20.96 -10.17
C PHE A 97 -2.41 -21.20 -8.89
N ASP A 98 -1.72 -21.64 -7.85
CA ASP A 98 -2.24 -21.58 -6.50
C ASP A 98 -1.95 -20.20 -5.92
N VAL A 99 -2.96 -19.52 -5.38
CA VAL A 99 -2.84 -18.17 -4.83
C VAL A 99 -3.16 -18.22 -3.34
N GLU A 100 -2.18 -17.86 -2.53
CA GLU A 100 -2.35 -17.57 -1.12
C GLU A 100 -2.50 -16.07 -0.91
N TRP A 101 -3.55 -15.65 -0.21
CA TRP A 101 -3.74 -14.26 0.16
C TRP A 101 -3.19 -14.01 1.55
N MET A 102 -2.08 -13.30 1.63
CA MET A 102 -1.44 -12.91 2.89
C MET A 102 -2.06 -11.61 3.36
N GLU A 103 -2.59 -11.62 4.57
CA GLU A 103 -3.09 -10.41 5.21
C GLU A 103 -1.92 -9.48 5.53
N MET A 104 -2.03 -8.23 5.11
CA MET A 104 -1.05 -7.19 5.41
C MET A 104 -1.47 -6.41 6.66
N ALA A 105 -2.59 -5.70 6.59
CA ALA A 105 -3.14 -4.94 7.70
C ALA A 105 -4.59 -4.52 7.42
N SER A 106 -5.29 -4.09 8.49
CA SER A 106 -6.63 -3.49 8.42
C SER A 106 -6.59 -2.06 8.94
N SER A 107 -7.22 -1.13 8.21
CA SER A 107 -7.33 0.26 8.64
C SER A 107 -8.45 0.99 7.93
N SER A 108 -8.63 2.28 8.27
CA SER A 108 -9.56 3.19 7.62
C SER A 108 -8.84 4.30 6.87
N ASN A 109 -9.52 4.90 5.87
CA ASN A 109 -8.99 6.07 5.17
C ASN A 109 -8.64 7.21 6.13
N SER A 110 -9.44 7.41 7.19
CA SER A 110 -9.20 8.47 8.17
C SER A 110 -7.95 8.22 9.03
N ASP A 111 -7.72 6.98 9.46
CA ASP A 111 -6.53 6.65 10.25
C ASP A 111 -5.26 6.75 9.39
N ILE A 112 -5.33 6.27 8.14
CA ILE A 112 -4.21 6.35 7.22
C ILE A 112 -3.90 7.81 6.85
N GLN A 113 -4.93 8.66 6.67
CA GLN A 113 -4.72 10.10 6.45
C GLN A 113 -3.98 10.73 7.63
N ASN A 114 -4.35 10.38 8.87
CA ASN A 114 -3.63 10.87 10.05
C ASN A 114 -2.16 10.44 10.03
N TRP A 115 -1.84 9.22 9.60
CA TRP A 115 -0.45 8.80 9.42
C TRP A 115 0.27 9.56 8.32
N ILE A 116 -0.40 9.85 7.19
CA ILE A 116 0.17 10.64 6.09
C ILE A 116 0.53 12.05 6.58
N ASP A 117 -0.37 12.68 7.33
CA ASP A 117 -0.22 14.05 7.83
C ASP A 117 1.01 14.19 8.76
N GLU A 118 1.45 13.11 9.42
CA GLU A 118 2.67 13.11 10.24
C GLU A 118 3.95 13.35 9.42
N TYR A 119 3.92 13.11 8.11
CA TYR A 119 5.04 13.35 7.19
C TYR A 119 4.96 14.70 6.47
N ASP A 120 3.99 15.54 6.82
CA ASP A 120 3.86 16.88 6.27
C ASP A 120 5.04 17.77 6.69
N GLY A 121 5.49 18.59 5.76
CA GLY A 121 6.56 19.56 6.03
C GLY A 121 7.97 18.96 6.06
N ILE A 122 8.16 17.67 5.81
CA ILE A 122 9.48 17.09 5.61
C ILE A 122 10.02 17.59 4.26
N THR A 123 11.06 18.39 4.29
CA THR A 123 11.71 18.93 3.09
C THR A 123 13.02 18.18 2.80
N THR A 124 13.56 18.35 1.59
CA THR A 124 14.88 17.80 1.26
C THR A 124 16.00 18.39 2.10
N GLU A 125 15.81 19.58 2.68
CA GLU A 125 16.77 20.23 3.57
C GLU A 125 16.70 19.69 4.99
N ASP A 126 15.50 19.24 5.41
CA ASP A 126 15.25 18.67 6.74
C ASP A 126 15.44 17.15 6.76
N PHE A 127 15.62 16.54 5.59
CA PHE A 127 15.79 15.10 5.48
C PHE A 127 17.12 14.65 6.11
N ILE A 128 17.02 13.95 7.22
CA ILE A 128 18.13 13.25 7.85
C ILE A 128 17.78 11.78 7.88
N ALA A 129 18.47 10.98 7.09
CA ALA A 129 18.25 9.54 7.02
C ALA A 129 18.29 8.90 8.43
N GLY A 130 17.23 8.17 8.78
CA GLY A 130 17.08 7.52 10.08
C GLY A 130 16.60 8.42 11.23
N GLN A 131 16.37 9.70 11.02
CA GLN A 131 15.87 10.62 12.05
C GLN A 131 14.59 11.37 11.65
N ASN A 132 14.57 11.93 10.46
CA ASN A 132 13.50 12.76 9.92
C ASN A 132 13.15 12.26 8.54
N SER A 133 12.87 10.99 8.41
CA SER A 133 12.73 10.39 7.12
C SER A 133 11.34 9.79 6.91
N TYR A 134 11.00 9.60 5.67
CA TYR A 134 9.96 8.68 5.27
C TYR A 134 10.29 7.26 5.76
N ILE A 135 9.31 6.36 5.69
CA ILE A 135 9.46 4.95 6.05
C ILE A 135 10.70 4.37 5.37
N THR A 136 11.59 3.78 6.15
CA THR A 136 12.85 3.19 5.68
C THR A 136 12.67 1.71 5.34
N ASP A 137 13.63 1.14 4.61
CA ASP A 137 13.66 -0.31 4.36
C ASP A 137 13.86 -1.12 5.67
N GLU A 138 14.40 -0.51 6.71
CA GLU A 138 14.53 -1.11 8.04
C GLU A 138 13.16 -1.17 8.74
N ASP A 139 12.42 -0.07 8.75
CA ASP A 139 11.06 -0.02 9.30
C ASP A 139 10.16 -1.08 8.64
N ILE A 140 10.29 -1.26 7.33
CA ILE A 140 9.52 -2.26 6.57
C ILE A 140 9.86 -3.69 7.02
N ARG A 141 11.15 -4.00 7.18
CA ARG A 141 11.58 -5.31 7.67
C ARG A 141 11.11 -5.56 9.09
N ASP A 142 11.22 -4.57 9.95
CA ASP A 142 10.82 -4.67 11.34
C ASP A 142 9.32 -4.95 11.47
N TRP A 143 8.53 -4.24 10.68
CA TRP A 143 7.10 -4.49 10.60
C TRP A 143 6.81 -5.91 10.11
N ALA A 144 7.44 -6.35 9.01
CA ALA A 144 7.20 -7.68 8.43
C ALA A 144 7.63 -8.83 9.36
N GLU A 145 8.65 -8.61 10.20
CA GLU A 145 9.13 -9.56 11.19
C GLU A 145 8.40 -9.46 12.55
N GLY A 146 7.43 -8.54 12.67
CA GLY A 146 6.69 -8.32 13.91
C GLY A 146 7.51 -7.67 15.01
N ARG A 147 8.62 -7.01 14.66
CA ARG A 147 9.53 -6.30 15.58
C ARG A 147 9.12 -4.84 15.76
N LEU A 148 7.86 -4.65 16.07
CA LEU A 148 7.32 -3.33 16.32
C LEU A 148 7.93 -2.71 17.58
N ASN A 149 8.36 -1.47 17.48
CA ASN A 149 8.93 -0.69 18.59
C ASN A 149 10.27 -1.21 19.16
N ASP A 150 11.05 -1.92 18.38
CA ASP A 150 12.39 -2.32 18.78
C ASP A 150 13.44 -1.31 18.26
N ASP A 151 14.38 -0.91 19.12
CA ASP A 151 15.59 -0.20 18.73
C ASP A 151 16.60 -1.23 18.20
N LEU A 152 16.53 -1.51 16.89
CA LEU A 152 17.30 -2.61 16.29
C LEU A 152 18.74 -2.23 15.97
N ASN A 153 19.03 -0.97 15.76
CA ASN A 153 20.37 -0.48 15.46
C ASN A 153 21.13 -0.03 16.73
N GLY A 154 20.45 0.04 17.88
CA GLY A 154 21.06 0.41 19.17
C GLY A 154 21.38 1.90 19.32
N ASP A 155 20.76 2.77 18.52
CA ASP A 155 21.00 4.22 18.59
C ASP A 155 20.13 4.93 19.64
N GLY A 156 19.24 4.19 20.30
CA GLY A 156 18.32 4.70 21.30
C GLY A 156 17.04 5.32 20.74
N THR A 157 16.81 5.20 19.43
CA THR A 157 15.62 5.69 18.75
C THR A 157 14.81 4.50 18.24
N ILE A 158 13.55 4.40 18.65
CA ILE A 158 12.64 3.42 18.09
C ILE A 158 12.33 3.84 16.65
N GLY A 159 12.36 2.92 15.71
CA GLY A 159 12.05 3.17 14.30
C GLY A 159 10.71 3.92 14.16
N TYR A 160 10.67 4.96 13.34
CA TYR A 160 9.58 5.94 13.28
C TYR A 160 8.25 5.35 12.74
N ALA A 161 8.28 4.17 12.14
CA ALA A 161 7.14 3.62 11.41
C ALA A 161 6.93 2.13 11.63
N ALA A 162 7.20 1.64 12.84
CA ALA A 162 7.02 0.22 13.17
C ALA A 162 5.56 -0.14 13.50
N ASP A 163 4.60 0.38 12.75
CA ASP A 163 3.18 0.07 12.87
C ASP A 163 2.56 -0.24 11.50
N ASP A 164 1.26 -0.48 11.47
CA ASP A 164 0.54 -0.89 10.27
C ASP A 164 0.50 0.17 9.16
N ARG A 165 0.94 1.41 9.43
CA ARG A 165 1.14 2.42 8.37
C ARG A 165 2.06 1.93 7.25
N VAL A 166 3.03 1.09 7.58
CA VAL A 166 3.96 0.50 6.60
C VAL A 166 3.21 -0.24 5.49
N ALA A 167 2.18 -1.01 5.85
CA ALA A 167 1.38 -1.76 4.89
C ALA A 167 0.66 -0.85 3.87
N PHE A 168 0.25 0.34 4.28
CA PHE A 168 -0.55 1.25 3.47
C PHE A 168 0.26 2.34 2.76
N LEU A 169 1.39 2.78 3.33
CA LEU A 169 2.22 3.85 2.79
C LEU A 169 3.38 3.32 1.92
N GLU A 170 3.86 2.09 2.17
CA GLU A 170 4.90 1.41 1.41
C GLU A 170 4.46 0.00 0.96
N SER A 171 3.22 -0.11 0.47
CA SER A 171 2.52 -1.38 0.26
C SER A 171 3.30 -2.40 -0.57
N ARG A 172 3.95 -1.99 -1.66
CA ARG A 172 4.72 -2.90 -2.53
C ARG A 172 5.90 -3.52 -1.77
N LYS A 173 6.70 -2.69 -1.11
CA LYS A 173 7.86 -3.16 -0.34
C LYS A 173 7.43 -3.97 0.89
N ALA A 174 6.35 -3.57 1.54
CA ALA A 174 5.76 -4.28 2.67
C ALA A 174 5.29 -5.68 2.25
N ALA A 175 4.61 -5.79 1.12
CA ALA A 175 4.17 -7.08 0.56
C ALA A 175 5.37 -7.99 0.24
N ALA A 176 6.40 -7.47 -0.43
CA ALA A 176 7.64 -8.21 -0.74
C ALA A 176 8.34 -8.68 0.55
N ALA A 177 8.42 -7.84 1.58
CA ALA A 177 9.01 -8.20 2.86
C ALA A 177 8.24 -9.32 3.60
N LEU A 178 6.92 -9.39 3.43
CA LEU A 178 6.09 -10.50 3.91
C LEU A 178 6.27 -11.78 3.06
N GLY A 179 6.92 -11.70 1.90
CA GLY A 179 7.12 -12.80 0.97
C GLY A 179 5.98 -13.00 -0.02
N ALA A 180 5.30 -11.92 -0.41
CA ALA A 180 4.43 -11.91 -1.58
C ALA A 180 5.24 -12.18 -2.86
N SER A 181 4.59 -12.67 -3.90
CA SER A 181 5.21 -12.77 -5.22
C SER A 181 5.31 -11.38 -5.84
N ASP A 182 6.54 -10.97 -6.13
CA ASP A 182 6.89 -9.63 -6.64
C ASP A 182 7.73 -9.67 -7.93
N GLU A 183 7.87 -10.84 -8.56
CA GLU A 183 8.66 -11.00 -9.79
C GLU A 183 7.89 -10.62 -11.06
N TRP A 184 6.74 -10.03 -10.95
CA TRP A 184 5.90 -9.72 -12.11
C TRP A 184 6.26 -8.35 -12.69
N ASN A 185 6.23 -8.29 -14.01
CA ASN A 185 6.45 -7.07 -14.75
C ASN A 185 5.13 -6.68 -15.41
N LYS A 186 4.51 -5.63 -14.91
CA LYS A 186 3.29 -5.04 -15.45
C LYS A 186 2.09 -6.00 -15.49
N MET A 187 1.23 -5.89 -14.54
CA MET A 187 -0.02 -6.65 -14.46
C MET A 187 -1.23 -5.81 -14.86
#